data_1c8707597dbee28a61612b6b161ae906
#
_entry.id   1c8707597dbee28a61612b6b161ae906
#
_cell.length_a   1.000
_cell.length_b   1.000
_cell.length_c   1.000
_cell.angle_alpha   90.00
_cell.angle_beta   90.00
_cell.angle_gamma   90.00
#
_symmetry.space_group_name_H-M   'P 1'
#
loop_
_entity.id
_entity.type
_entity.pdbx_description
1 polymer ?
#
loop_
_entity_poly.entity_id
_entity_poly.type
_entity_poly.pdbx_seq_one_letter_code
_entity_poly.pdbx_strand_id
1 'polypeptide(L)'
;DGDCIPRKDFVSTHLCLRRKGRFLSGGYHKLSMDLSKDITKDDILSGRCFDLQWMRGKGMPASFKNNKLTATGFKRWALNTFTPTKASWNGHNASGWLSDILAVNGFDERMQYGGQDREFGERLENYGIHGMQIRYSTVCLHLDHARGYKTKDSIQKNRNIRKHTRGAKVQWTSLGIVKDELRGQSVKVNSYYDRYTREE
;
A
#
# COMPACT_ATOMS: atom_id res chain seq x y z
N ASP A 1 3.14 6.21 4.49
CA ASP A 1 3.53 6.01 5.89
C ASP A 1 4.86 6.70 6.14
N GLY A 2 4.94 7.53 7.20
CA GLY A 2 6.15 8.31 7.53
C GLY A 2 7.27 7.48 8.17
N ASP A 3 7.02 6.21 8.44
CA ASP A 3 7.90 5.23 9.06
C ASP A 3 8.46 4.20 8.05
N CYS A 4 8.32 4.46 6.76
CA CYS A 4 8.76 3.56 5.70
C CYS A 4 9.83 4.21 4.81
N ILE A 5 10.92 3.48 4.56
CA ILE A 5 11.98 3.85 3.64
C ILE A 5 11.75 3.08 2.33
N PRO A 6 11.40 3.74 1.22
CA PRO A 6 11.26 3.08 -0.08
C PRO A 6 12.64 2.77 -0.68
N ARG A 7 12.77 1.63 -1.36
CA ARG A 7 13.97 1.32 -2.14
C ARG A 7 14.08 2.28 -3.34
N LYS A 8 15.30 2.59 -3.79
CA LYS A 8 15.57 3.55 -4.87
C LYS A 8 14.79 3.30 -6.18
N ASP A 9 14.43 2.05 -6.46
CA ASP A 9 13.66 1.64 -7.64
C ASP A 9 12.14 1.63 -7.41
N PHE A 10 11.66 2.17 -6.28
CA PHE A 10 10.25 2.08 -5.87
C PHE A 10 9.32 2.66 -6.95
N VAL A 11 9.50 3.92 -7.30
CA VAL A 11 8.64 4.61 -8.28
C VAL A 11 8.76 3.98 -9.65
N SER A 12 9.98 3.75 -10.14
CA SER A 12 10.21 3.18 -11.47
C SER A 12 9.64 1.76 -11.61
N THR A 13 9.71 0.94 -10.55
CA THR A 13 9.09 -0.38 -10.54
C THR A 13 7.57 -0.31 -10.62
N HIS A 14 6.94 0.59 -9.86
CA HIS A 14 5.50 0.80 -9.94
C HIS A 14 5.06 1.28 -11.32
N LEU A 15 5.76 2.24 -11.91
CA LEU A 15 5.50 2.73 -13.26
C LEU A 15 5.66 1.63 -14.32
N CYS A 16 6.70 0.81 -14.22
CA CYS A 16 6.96 -0.30 -15.16
C CYS A 16 5.90 -1.40 -15.08
N LEU A 17 5.39 -1.70 -13.87
CA LEU A 17 4.47 -2.81 -13.65
C LEU A 17 2.99 -2.41 -13.67
N ARG A 18 2.66 -1.12 -13.82
CA ARG A 18 1.27 -0.64 -13.85
C ARG A 18 0.47 -1.29 -14.97
N ARG A 19 -0.80 -1.59 -14.70
CA ARG A 19 -1.74 -2.16 -15.69
C ARG A 19 -3.13 -1.56 -15.48
N LYS A 20 -3.84 -1.28 -16.56
CA LYS A 20 -5.26 -0.88 -16.51
C LYS A 20 -6.09 -1.98 -15.83
N GLY A 21 -7.06 -1.60 -14.99
CA GLY A 21 -7.89 -2.52 -14.21
C GLY A 21 -7.15 -3.24 -13.07
N ARG A 22 -5.96 -2.75 -12.68
CA ARG A 22 -5.16 -3.33 -11.60
C ARG A 22 -4.59 -2.26 -10.68
N PHE A 23 -4.63 -2.55 -9.38
CA PHE A 23 -3.75 -1.86 -8.43
C PHE A 23 -2.56 -2.75 -8.06
N LEU A 24 -1.42 -2.15 -7.78
CA LEU A 24 -0.20 -2.86 -7.41
C LEU A 24 -0.12 -2.98 -5.88
N SER A 25 0.21 -4.19 -5.40
CA SER A 25 0.39 -4.50 -3.99
C SER A 25 1.83 -4.93 -3.75
N GLY A 26 2.64 -4.03 -3.25
CA GLY A 26 4.05 -4.26 -2.94
C GLY A 26 4.29 -4.87 -1.56
N GLY A 27 5.55 -5.09 -1.25
CA GLY A 27 5.99 -5.67 0.01
C GLY A 27 6.67 -4.66 0.93
N TYR A 28 6.75 -5.02 2.20
CA TYR A 28 7.61 -4.36 3.16
C TYR A 28 8.46 -5.38 3.92
N HIS A 29 9.58 -4.93 4.45
CA HIS A 29 10.40 -5.68 5.39
C HIS A 29 10.41 -4.95 6.73
N LYS A 30 9.76 -5.54 7.74
CA LYS A 30 9.73 -4.96 9.08
C LYS A 30 11.09 -5.15 9.75
N LEU A 31 11.67 -4.07 10.22
CA LEU A 31 12.91 -4.05 10.97
C LEU A 31 12.66 -4.26 12.47
N SER A 32 13.70 -4.67 13.20
CA SER A 32 13.72 -4.60 14.67
C SER A 32 13.90 -3.17 15.14
N MET A 33 13.58 -2.90 16.41
CA MET A 33 13.77 -1.57 17.00
C MET A 33 15.24 -1.14 16.95
N ASP A 34 16.16 -2.06 17.25
CA ASP A 34 17.60 -1.77 17.27
C ASP A 34 18.10 -1.39 15.87
N LEU A 35 17.75 -2.20 14.85
CA LEU A 35 18.11 -1.91 13.47
C LEU A 35 17.47 -0.62 12.97
N SER A 36 16.24 -0.33 13.42
CA SER A 36 15.54 0.92 13.06
C SER A 36 16.23 2.16 13.61
N LYS A 37 16.83 2.08 14.82
CA LYS A 37 17.61 3.16 15.43
C LYS A 37 18.98 3.32 14.80
N ASP A 38 19.57 2.25 14.30
CA ASP A 38 20.92 2.21 13.73
C ASP A 38 21.01 2.78 12.31
N ILE A 39 19.88 2.84 11.58
CA ILE A 39 19.86 3.36 10.21
C ILE A 39 20.07 4.86 10.23
N THR A 40 21.10 5.32 9.55
CA THR A 40 21.43 6.74 9.37
C THR A 40 20.89 7.28 8.04
N LYS A 41 20.88 8.60 7.90
CA LYS A 41 20.57 9.26 6.62
C LYS A 41 21.49 8.78 5.49
N ASP A 42 22.77 8.58 5.76
CA ASP A 42 23.75 8.13 4.77
C ASP A 42 23.50 6.67 4.33
N ASP A 43 23.02 5.80 5.24
CA ASP A 43 22.60 4.45 4.89
C ASP A 43 21.40 4.45 3.94
N ILE A 44 20.50 5.42 4.11
CA ILE A 44 19.33 5.59 3.23
C ILE A 44 19.77 6.13 1.87
N LEU A 45 20.53 7.21 1.83
CA LEU A 45 20.96 7.86 0.59
C LEU A 45 21.85 6.95 -0.27
N SER A 46 22.75 6.19 0.35
CA SER A 46 23.59 5.20 -0.35
C SER A 46 22.83 3.93 -0.73
N GLY A 47 21.66 3.67 -0.13
CA GLY A 47 20.91 2.44 -0.28
C GLY A 47 21.47 1.25 0.50
N ARG A 48 22.49 1.45 1.33
CA ARG A 48 23.15 0.41 2.14
C ARG A 48 22.19 -0.29 3.08
N CYS A 49 21.17 0.44 3.59
CA CYS A 49 20.11 -0.12 4.43
C CYS A 49 19.28 -1.23 3.73
N PHE A 50 19.38 -1.42 2.42
CA PHE A 50 18.75 -2.51 1.68
C PHE A 50 19.71 -3.67 1.39
N ASP A 51 20.99 -3.56 1.74
CA ASP A 51 21.96 -4.64 1.60
C ASP A 51 21.74 -5.71 2.68
N LEU A 52 21.53 -6.96 2.24
CA LEU A 52 21.24 -8.06 3.15
C LEU A 52 22.42 -8.42 4.06
N GLN A 53 23.66 -8.30 3.57
CA GLN A 53 24.84 -8.63 4.38
C GLN A 53 25.02 -7.57 5.47
N TRP A 54 24.89 -6.30 5.11
CA TRP A 54 24.92 -5.20 6.08
C TRP A 54 23.84 -5.36 7.16
N MET A 55 22.60 -5.67 6.76
CA MET A 55 21.49 -5.89 7.70
C MET A 55 21.77 -7.09 8.64
N ARG A 56 22.36 -8.17 8.12
CA ARG A 56 22.76 -9.33 8.92
C ARG A 56 23.86 -8.99 9.91
N GLY A 57 24.86 -8.19 9.51
CA GLY A 57 25.89 -7.66 10.40
C GLY A 57 25.32 -6.82 11.55
N LYS A 58 24.12 -6.24 11.35
CA LYS A 58 23.34 -5.50 12.35
C LYS A 58 22.31 -6.37 13.08
N GLY A 59 22.41 -7.69 13.01
CA GLY A 59 21.56 -8.62 13.77
C GLY A 59 20.28 -9.08 13.08
N MET A 60 20.05 -8.76 11.80
CA MET A 60 18.86 -9.25 11.10
C MET A 60 18.94 -10.77 10.90
N PRO A 61 17.94 -11.55 11.36
CA PRO A 61 17.97 -13.00 11.26
C PRO A 61 17.80 -13.49 9.81
N ALA A 62 18.31 -14.69 9.53
CA ALA A 62 18.02 -15.40 8.29
C ALA A 62 16.52 -15.75 8.24
N SER A 63 15.85 -15.44 7.12
CA SER A 63 14.45 -15.69 6.94
C SER A 63 14.09 -15.78 5.46
N PHE A 64 13.07 -16.57 5.14
CA PHE A 64 12.47 -16.56 3.79
C PHE A 64 12.00 -15.16 3.36
N LYS A 65 11.59 -14.32 4.31
CA LYS A 65 11.17 -12.93 4.05
C LYS A 65 12.27 -12.07 3.43
N ASN A 66 13.56 -12.45 3.60
CA ASN A 66 14.70 -11.72 3.05
C ASN A 66 14.75 -11.80 1.51
N ASN A 67 14.03 -12.76 0.90
CA ASN A 67 13.84 -12.78 -0.55
C ASN A 67 13.20 -11.52 -1.13
N LYS A 68 12.46 -10.73 -0.32
CA LYS A 68 11.94 -9.43 -0.76
C LYS A 68 13.04 -8.42 -1.10
N LEU A 69 14.20 -8.55 -0.45
CA LEU A 69 15.37 -7.70 -0.67
C LEU A 69 16.24 -8.18 -1.85
N THR A 70 16.29 -9.51 -2.08
CA THR A 70 17.30 -10.13 -2.94
C THR A 70 16.76 -10.80 -4.20
N ALA A 71 15.44 -11.03 -4.30
CA ALA A 71 14.87 -11.74 -5.44
C ALA A 71 14.95 -10.93 -6.73
N THR A 72 15.52 -11.54 -7.78
CA THR A 72 15.64 -10.96 -9.12
C THR A 72 15.22 -11.97 -10.20
N GLY A 73 15.07 -11.53 -11.44
CA GLY A 73 14.83 -12.39 -12.59
C GLY A 73 13.66 -13.37 -12.41
N PHE A 74 13.86 -14.61 -12.81
CA PHE A 74 12.88 -15.69 -12.72
C PHE A 74 12.42 -15.95 -11.27
N LYS A 75 13.34 -15.91 -10.30
CA LYS A 75 13.01 -16.10 -8.87
C LYS A 75 11.99 -15.06 -8.40
N ARG A 76 12.17 -13.80 -8.77
CA ARG A 76 11.23 -12.71 -8.45
C ARG A 76 9.86 -12.95 -9.07
N TRP A 77 9.83 -13.34 -10.33
CA TRP A 77 8.59 -13.65 -11.03
C TRP A 77 7.86 -14.82 -10.33
N ALA A 78 8.54 -15.93 -10.09
CA ALA A 78 7.96 -17.10 -9.43
C ALA A 78 7.41 -16.77 -8.03
N LEU A 79 8.18 -16.01 -7.21
CA LEU A 79 7.75 -15.62 -5.88
C LEU A 79 6.55 -14.67 -5.88
N ASN A 80 6.42 -13.77 -6.85
CA ASN A 80 5.23 -12.93 -6.99
C ASN A 80 4.00 -13.74 -7.44
N THR A 81 4.20 -14.69 -8.35
CA THR A 81 3.13 -15.48 -8.95
C THR A 81 2.57 -16.52 -7.98
N PHE A 82 3.45 -17.24 -7.27
CA PHE A 82 3.07 -18.37 -6.41
C PHE A 82 2.96 -18.02 -4.93
N THR A 83 3.09 -16.73 -4.54
CA THR A 83 2.87 -16.36 -3.15
C THR A 83 1.41 -16.60 -2.74
N PRO A 84 1.16 -17.27 -1.60
CA PRO A 84 -0.20 -17.50 -1.10
C PRO A 84 -0.85 -16.22 -0.55
N THR A 85 -0.10 -15.13 -0.44
CA THR A 85 -0.59 -13.86 0.10
C THR A 85 -1.46 -13.16 -0.92
N LYS A 86 -2.71 -12.89 -0.56
CA LYS A 86 -3.62 -12.09 -1.39
C LYS A 86 -3.05 -10.69 -1.60
N ALA A 87 -3.06 -10.20 -2.84
CA ALA A 87 -2.79 -8.80 -3.12
C ALA A 87 -3.89 -7.95 -2.47
N SER A 88 -3.50 -7.02 -1.63
CA SER A 88 -4.42 -6.08 -0.99
C SER A 88 -3.79 -4.69 -1.05
N TRP A 89 -4.60 -3.66 -1.11
CA TRP A 89 -4.05 -2.32 -0.94
C TRP A 89 -3.39 -2.21 0.44
N ASN A 90 -2.23 -1.57 0.49
CA ASN A 90 -1.51 -1.34 1.74
C ASN A 90 -0.92 0.08 1.74
N GLY A 91 -0.91 0.74 2.88
CA GLY A 91 -0.57 2.15 2.99
C GLY A 91 0.91 2.49 2.76
N HIS A 92 1.79 1.48 2.67
CA HIS A 92 3.24 1.69 2.57
C HIS A 92 3.82 1.34 1.18
N ASN A 93 3.14 0.51 0.39
CA ASN A 93 3.67 0.04 -0.90
C ASN A 93 2.51 -0.41 -1.81
N ALA A 94 1.73 0.53 -2.28
CA ALA A 94 0.66 0.28 -3.24
C ALA A 94 0.55 1.45 -4.21
N SER A 95 0.06 1.19 -5.41
CA SER A 95 -0.31 2.21 -6.39
C SER A 95 -1.47 1.73 -7.26
N GLY A 96 -2.22 2.67 -7.81
CA GLY A 96 -3.32 2.45 -8.74
C GLY A 96 -3.47 3.66 -9.65
N TRP A 97 -4.30 3.53 -10.66
CA TRP A 97 -4.65 4.66 -11.51
C TRP A 97 -5.50 5.65 -10.73
N LEU A 98 -5.26 6.94 -10.93
CA LEU A 98 -6.01 8.00 -10.27
C LEU A 98 -7.51 7.88 -10.59
N SER A 99 -7.85 7.58 -11.85
CA SER A 99 -9.23 7.32 -12.27
C SER A 99 -9.92 6.24 -11.43
N ASP A 100 -9.22 5.14 -11.13
CA ASP A 100 -9.76 4.04 -10.34
C ASP A 100 -9.94 4.42 -8.87
N ILE A 101 -8.99 5.20 -8.33
CA ILE A 101 -9.06 5.73 -6.96
C ILE A 101 -10.26 6.68 -6.81
N LEU A 102 -10.47 7.55 -7.80
CA LEU A 102 -11.59 8.48 -7.83
C LEU A 102 -12.94 7.76 -8.02
N ALA A 103 -12.99 6.72 -8.85
CA ALA A 103 -14.19 5.94 -9.11
C ALA A 103 -14.77 5.29 -7.83
N VAL A 104 -13.93 4.95 -6.87
CA VAL A 104 -14.35 4.43 -5.56
C VAL A 104 -14.37 5.50 -4.45
N ASN A 105 -14.12 6.75 -4.80
CA ASN A 105 -14.13 7.93 -3.91
C ASN A 105 -13.02 7.94 -2.84
N GLY A 106 -11.85 7.36 -3.12
CA GLY A 106 -10.71 7.39 -2.19
C GLY A 106 -10.91 6.60 -0.90
N PHE A 107 -10.27 7.02 0.18
CA PHE A 107 -10.38 6.37 1.49
C PHE A 107 -11.66 6.77 2.22
N ASP A 108 -12.18 5.86 3.04
CA ASP A 108 -13.33 6.11 3.92
C ASP A 108 -12.87 6.81 5.20
N GLU A 109 -13.20 8.08 5.35
CA GLU A 109 -12.76 8.93 6.46
C GLU A 109 -13.35 8.56 7.82
N ARG A 110 -14.36 7.68 7.88
CA ARG A 110 -14.85 7.12 9.15
C ARG A 110 -13.84 6.21 9.81
N MET A 111 -12.91 5.67 9.02
CA MET A 111 -11.94 4.70 9.50
C MET A 111 -10.74 5.40 10.14
N GLN A 112 -10.47 5.00 11.36
CA GLN A 112 -9.26 5.37 12.08
C GLN A 112 -8.15 4.36 11.80
N TYR A 113 -7.18 4.23 12.70
CA TYR A 113 -6.12 3.24 12.55
C TYR A 113 -6.64 1.80 12.50
N GLY A 114 -6.18 1.06 11.51
CA GLY A 114 -6.33 -0.39 11.41
C GLY A 114 -7.28 -0.87 10.32
N GLY A 115 -6.75 -1.08 9.12
CA GLY A 115 -7.41 -1.72 8.01
C GLY A 115 -8.15 -0.79 7.04
N GLN A 116 -7.96 0.53 7.16
CA GLN A 116 -8.46 1.53 6.21
C GLN A 116 -7.93 1.30 4.79
N ASP A 117 -6.67 0.96 4.69
CA ASP A 117 -5.99 0.58 3.45
C ASP A 117 -6.62 -0.66 2.81
N ARG A 118 -6.89 -1.68 3.62
CA ARG A 118 -7.52 -2.92 3.13
C ARG A 118 -8.98 -2.70 2.71
N GLU A 119 -9.71 -1.85 3.43
CA GLU A 119 -11.09 -1.48 3.10
C GLU A 119 -11.15 -0.79 1.74
N PHE A 120 -10.25 0.16 1.50
CA PHE A 120 -10.12 0.82 0.22
C PHE A 120 -9.82 -0.19 -0.91
N GLY A 121 -8.89 -1.12 -0.70
CA GLY A 121 -8.61 -2.20 -1.64
C GLY A 121 -9.80 -3.14 -1.86
N GLU A 122 -10.63 -3.38 -0.83
CA GLU A 122 -11.85 -4.19 -0.94
C GLU A 122 -12.91 -3.50 -1.82
N ARG A 123 -13.01 -2.13 -1.77
CA ARG A 123 -13.89 -1.39 -2.68
C ARG A 123 -13.38 -1.40 -4.11
N LEU A 124 -12.07 -1.27 -4.33
CA LEU A 124 -11.48 -1.43 -5.65
C LEU A 124 -11.77 -2.82 -6.24
N GLU A 125 -11.58 -3.90 -5.47
CA GLU A 125 -11.93 -5.26 -5.88
C GLU A 125 -13.42 -5.41 -6.22
N ASN A 126 -14.30 -4.85 -5.42
CA ASN A 126 -15.75 -4.86 -5.67
C ASN A 126 -16.12 -4.07 -6.94
N TYR A 127 -15.37 -3.03 -7.27
CA TYR A 127 -15.55 -2.21 -8.48
C TYR A 127 -14.98 -2.89 -9.74
N GLY A 128 -14.22 -3.99 -9.58
CA GLY A 128 -13.61 -4.74 -10.69
C GLY A 128 -12.12 -4.42 -10.91
N ILE A 129 -11.49 -3.60 -10.06
CA ILE A 129 -10.06 -3.29 -10.08
C ILE A 129 -9.34 -4.27 -9.17
N HIS A 130 -8.61 -5.22 -9.75
CA HIS A 130 -8.03 -6.32 -8.99
C HIS A 130 -6.58 -6.07 -8.57
N GLY A 131 -6.21 -6.53 -7.37
CA GLY A 131 -4.85 -6.42 -6.89
C GLY A 131 -3.86 -7.31 -7.64
N MET A 132 -2.71 -6.76 -8.01
CA MET A 132 -1.57 -7.48 -8.57
C MET A 132 -0.40 -7.49 -7.58
N GLN A 133 0.10 -8.69 -7.29
CA GLN A 133 1.19 -8.87 -6.32
C GLN A 133 2.55 -8.49 -6.93
N ILE A 134 3.25 -7.53 -6.32
CA ILE A 134 4.60 -7.11 -6.70
C ILE A 134 5.59 -7.10 -5.52
N ARG A 135 5.27 -7.83 -4.44
CA ARG A 135 5.99 -7.78 -3.15
C ARG A 135 7.46 -8.16 -3.19
N TYR A 136 7.88 -8.86 -4.25
CA TYR A 136 9.30 -9.22 -4.48
C TYR A 136 9.93 -8.38 -5.58
N SER A 137 9.19 -7.45 -6.21
CA SER A 137 9.71 -6.55 -7.24
C SER A 137 10.31 -5.29 -6.64
N THR A 138 9.62 -4.68 -5.67
CA THR A 138 10.15 -3.58 -4.88
C THR A 138 9.67 -3.69 -3.43
N VAL A 139 10.41 -3.08 -2.50
CA VAL A 139 10.18 -3.23 -1.07
C VAL A 139 10.43 -1.91 -0.34
N CYS A 140 9.63 -1.67 0.71
CA CYS A 140 9.93 -0.66 1.72
C CYS A 140 10.50 -1.32 2.97
N LEU A 141 11.45 -0.67 3.64
CA LEU A 141 11.81 -1.00 5.01
C LEU A 141 10.83 -0.27 5.92
N HIS A 142 10.21 -1.01 6.82
CA HIS A 142 9.30 -0.44 7.81
C HIS A 142 10.04 -0.37 9.14
N LEU A 143 10.30 0.83 9.61
CA LEU A 143 10.95 1.10 10.88
C LEU A 143 10.04 0.66 12.04
N ASP A 144 10.62 0.11 13.09
CA ASP A 144 9.86 -0.23 14.29
C ASP A 144 9.69 0.99 15.21
N HIS A 145 8.49 1.14 15.74
CA HIS A 145 8.14 2.23 16.64
C HIS A 145 6.99 1.83 17.56
N ALA A 146 6.82 2.55 18.67
CA ALA A 146 5.68 2.41 19.57
C ALA A 146 4.38 2.85 18.87
N ARG A 147 3.25 2.18 19.17
CA ARG A 147 1.93 2.40 18.53
C ARG A 147 0.85 2.73 19.56
N GLY A 148 1.05 3.80 20.34
CA GLY A 148 0.11 4.24 21.38
C GLY A 148 -1.29 4.66 20.88
N TYR A 149 -1.43 4.97 19.60
CA TYR A 149 -2.70 5.38 18.96
C TYR A 149 -3.65 4.21 18.62
N LYS A 150 -3.25 2.97 18.89
CA LYS A 150 -4.03 1.78 18.57
C LYS A 150 -5.02 1.47 19.69
N THR A 151 -6.34 1.64 19.45
CA THR A 151 -7.40 1.31 20.40
C THR A 151 -8.19 0.08 19.96
N LYS A 152 -8.75 -0.66 20.93
CA LYS A 152 -9.61 -1.83 20.64
C LYS A 152 -10.87 -1.41 19.89
N ASP A 153 -11.45 -0.26 20.24
CA ASP A 153 -12.69 0.24 19.67
C ASP A 153 -12.53 0.65 18.21
N SER A 154 -11.45 1.37 17.88
CA SER A 154 -11.16 1.74 16.48
C SER A 154 -10.97 0.50 15.59
N ILE A 155 -10.28 -0.52 16.12
CA ILE A 155 -10.08 -1.78 15.39
C ILE A 155 -11.41 -2.52 15.19
N GLN A 156 -12.27 -2.57 16.20
CA GLN A 156 -13.56 -3.24 16.08
C GLN A 156 -14.50 -2.49 15.13
N LYS A 157 -14.56 -1.16 15.24
CA LYS A 157 -15.30 -0.29 14.29
C LYS A 157 -14.86 -0.57 12.85
N ASN A 158 -13.56 -0.54 12.59
CA ASN A 158 -13.00 -0.76 11.26
C ASN A 158 -13.26 -2.17 10.73
N ARG A 159 -13.24 -3.20 11.60
CA ARG A 159 -13.63 -4.57 11.23
C ARG A 159 -15.09 -4.65 10.78
N ASN A 160 -16.01 -3.95 11.47
CA ASN A 160 -17.41 -3.93 11.12
C ASN A 160 -17.64 -3.23 9.76
N ILE A 161 -16.98 -2.09 9.51
CA ILE A 161 -17.02 -1.40 8.22
C ILE A 161 -16.55 -2.34 7.11
N ARG A 162 -15.39 -2.96 7.27
CA ARG A 162 -14.85 -3.90 6.28
C ARG A 162 -15.74 -5.13 6.05
N LYS A 163 -16.37 -5.65 7.11
CA LYS A 163 -17.33 -6.76 6.98
C LYS A 163 -18.51 -6.34 6.11
N HIS A 164 -19.03 -5.13 6.32
CA HIS A 164 -20.09 -4.55 5.50
C HIS A 164 -19.63 -4.35 4.06
N THR A 165 -18.48 -3.70 3.82
CA THR A 165 -17.91 -3.46 2.49
C THR A 165 -17.82 -4.75 1.67
N ARG A 166 -17.35 -5.85 2.27
CA ARG A 166 -17.26 -7.15 1.58
C ARG A 166 -18.61 -7.82 1.38
N GLY A 167 -19.46 -7.82 2.42
CA GLY A 167 -20.74 -8.52 2.39
C GLY A 167 -21.75 -7.89 1.42
N ALA A 168 -21.84 -6.57 1.45
CA ALA A 168 -22.73 -5.79 0.59
C ALA A 168 -22.12 -5.40 -0.77
N LYS A 169 -20.86 -5.84 -1.06
CA LYS A 169 -20.14 -5.47 -2.29
C LYS A 169 -20.08 -3.96 -2.53
N VAL A 170 -19.86 -3.19 -1.47
CA VAL A 170 -19.78 -1.73 -1.55
C VAL A 170 -18.59 -1.33 -2.43
N GLN A 171 -18.84 -0.49 -3.42
CA GLN A 171 -17.86 0.02 -4.37
C GLN A 171 -17.44 1.45 -4.09
N TRP A 172 -18.28 2.24 -3.47
CA TRP A 172 -18.11 3.67 -3.28
C TRP A 172 -18.39 4.05 -1.82
N THR A 173 -17.67 5.03 -1.28
CA THR A 173 -17.96 5.60 0.06
C THR A 173 -18.50 7.00 -0.06
N SER A 174 -19.51 7.34 0.72
CA SER A 174 -20.06 8.70 0.81
C SER A 174 -19.16 9.66 1.59
N LEU A 175 -18.19 9.12 2.31
CA LEU A 175 -17.28 9.87 3.19
C LEU A 175 -15.82 9.80 2.69
N GLY A 176 -15.65 9.92 1.38
CA GLY A 176 -14.35 9.94 0.71
C GLY A 176 -13.95 11.35 0.26
N ILE A 177 -13.33 11.42 -0.93
CA ILE A 177 -12.87 12.67 -1.56
C ILE A 177 -14.04 13.62 -1.84
N VAL A 178 -15.11 13.09 -2.41
CA VAL A 178 -16.37 13.83 -2.66
C VAL A 178 -17.36 13.51 -1.56
N LYS A 179 -17.88 14.53 -0.89
CA LYS A 179 -18.90 14.37 0.15
C LYS A 179 -20.29 14.32 -0.49
N ASP A 180 -21.22 13.57 0.11
CA ASP A 180 -22.61 13.46 -0.40
C ASP A 180 -23.29 14.82 -0.60
N GLU A 181 -23.01 15.78 0.28
CA GLU A 181 -23.53 17.16 0.19
C GLU A 181 -23.15 17.86 -1.14
N LEU A 182 -22.05 17.43 -1.77
CA LEU A 182 -21.56 17.97 -3.04
C LEU A 182 -21.99 17.13 -4.25
N ARG A 183 -22.61 15.98 -4.05
CA ARG A 183 -23.02 15.06 -5.12
C ARG A 183 -24.09 15.64 -6.04
N GLY A 184 -24.95 16.55 -5.54
CA GLY A 184 -25.93 17.30 -6.33
C GLY A 184 -25.32 18.46 -7.15
N GLN A 185 -24.05 18.81 -6.94
CA GLN A 185 -23.33 19.86 -7.67
C GLN A 185 -22.44 19.27 -8.77
N SER A 186 -23.01 18.51 -9.69
CA SER A 186 -22.31 17.73 -10.73
C SER A 186 -21.31 18.53 -11.57
N VAL A 187 -21.50 19.84 -11.72
CA VAL A 187 -20.62 20.72 -12.51
C VAL A 187 -19.25 20.95 -11.87
N LYS A 188 -19.16 21.01 -10.53
CA LYS A 188 -17.87 21.25 -9.83
C LYS A 188 -17.03 19.98 -9.65
N VAL A 189 -17.66 18.83 -9.56
CA VAL A 189 -16.97 17.53 -9.43
C VAL A 189 -16.26 17.17 -10.73
N ASN A 190 -16.92 17.35 -11.88
CA ASN A 190 -16.31 17.12 -13.20
C ASN A 190 -15.09 18.02 -13.43
N SER A 191 -15.11 19.29 -13.00
CA SER A 191 -13.95 20.19 -13.14
C SER A 191 -12.75 19.80 -12.27
N TYR A 192 -12.97 19.11 -11.15
CA TYR A 192 -11.90 18.55 -10.32
C TYR A 192 -11.29 17.30 -10.98
N TYR A 193 -12.14 16.43 -11.57
CA TYR A 193 -11.69 15.26 -12.32
C TYR A 193 -10.96 15.66 -13.60
N ASP A 194 -11.48 16.62 -14.38
CA ASP A 194 -10.88 17.12 -15.62
C ASP A 194 -9.47 17.71 -15.44
N ARG A 195 -9.16 18.21 -14.26
CA ARG A 195 -7.84 18.74 -13.94
C ARG A 195 -6.76 17.67 -13.88
N TYR A 196 -7.12 16.43 -13.55
CA TYR A 196 -6.19 15.32 -13.33
C TYR A 196 -6.23 14.23 -14.42
N THR A 197 -7.19 14.32 -15.35
CA THR A 197 -7.36 13.34 -16.44
C THR A 197 -6.92 13.84 -17.81
N ARG A 198 -6.51 15.10 -17.94
CA ARG A 198 -6.11 15.72 -19.24
C ARG A 198 -4.69 15.38 -19.70
N GLU A 199 -3.91 14.60 -18.95
CA GLU A 199 -2.53 14.25 -19.27
C GLU A 199 -2.32 12.73 -19.46
N GLU A 200 -3.27 12.02 -20.05
CA GLU A 200 -3.06 10.62 -20.49
C GLU A 200 -3.07 10.47 -22.00
#